data_15e591bafc712cc6a696dc86e4ed98fa
#
_entry.id   15e591bafc712cc6a696dc86e4ed98fa
#
_cell.length_a   1.000
_cell.length_b   1.000
_cell.length_c   1.000
_cell.angle_alpha   90.00
_cell.angle_beta   90.00
_cell.angle_gamma   90.00
#
_symmetry.space_group_name_H-M   'P 1'
#
loop_
_entity.id
_entity.type
_entity.pdbx_description
1 polymer ?
#
loop_
_entity_poly.entity_id
_entity_poly.type
_entity_poly.pdbx_seq_one_letter_code
_entity_poly.pdbx_strand_id
1 'polypeptide(L)'
;MTIQLIKLLLIYNLTALICGHVNGAELSNDPLPTVQENVATHKAVLVDVREPGEWKEGHVEGAILLPLSSLKKDVDTTTVEHQLPKEKIVYTHCVMGVRALKAAKILEKLGYNVRPLSAGYEDLVKAGFQKATN
;
A
#
# COMPACT_ATOMS: atom_id res chain seq x y z
N MET A 1 59.01 5.89 -2.73
CA MET A 1 58.25 6.19 -3.95
C MET A 1 57.07 5.20 -4.16
N THR A 2 56.52 4.63 -3.12
CA THR A 2 55.55 3.56 -3.25
C THR A 2 54.31 3.71 -2.33
N ILE A 3 54.25 4.71 -1.49
CA ILE A 3 53.13 4.90 -0.53
C ILE A 3 52.06 5.85 -1.09
N GLN A 4 52.38 6.67 -2.08
CA GLN A 4 51.46 7.63 -2.67
C GLN A 4 50.55 7.02 -3.73
N LEU A 5 50.89 5.91 -4.34
CA LEU A 5 50.11 5.24 -5.40
C LEU A 5 49.01 4.36 -4.83
N ILE A 6 49.09 3.93 -3.58
CA ILE A 6 48.08 3.07 -2.95
C ILE A 6 46.90 3.89 -2.40
N LYS A 7 47.08 5.16 -2.13
CA LYS A 7 45.98 6.03 -1.67
C LYS A 7 45.04 6.51 -2.76
N LEU A 8 45.41 6.39 -4.03
CA LEU A 8 44.57 6.81 -5.16
C LEU A 8 43.64 5.71 -5.67
N LEU A 9 43.83 4.46 -5.26
CA LEU A 9 43.04 3.32 -5.71
C LEU A 9 41.87 2.97 -4.78
N LEU A 10 41.73 3.65 -3.64
CA LEU A 10 40.67 3.40 -2.66
C LEU A 10 39.48 4.36 -2.72
N ILE A 11 39.48 5.30 -3.67
CA ILE A 11 38.39 6.31 -3.78
C ILE A 11 37.42 5.96 -4.92
N TYR A 12 37.65 4.89 -5.67
CA TYR A 12 36.85 4.62 -6.89
C TYR A 12 35.78 3.54 -6.78
N ASN A 13 35.37 3.15 -5.58
CA ASN A 13 34.35 2.09 -5.44
C ASN A 13 33.25 2.42 -4.45
N LEU A 14 32.75 3.65 -4.43
CA LEU A 14 31.54 3.95 -3.67
C LEU A 14 30.62 4.88 -4.47
N THR A 15 30.42 4.58 -5.74
CA THR A 15 29.17 4.88 -6.40
C THR A 15 28.35 3.60 -6.38
N ALA A 16 27.88 3.20 -5.22
CA ALA A 16 26.73 2.33 -5.15
C ALA A 16 25.62 3.06 -5.90
N LEU A 17 25.42 2.60 -7.12
CA LEU A 17 24.26 2.90 -7.93
C LEU A 17 23.03 2.55 -7.08
N ILE A 18 22.51 3.54 -6.35
CA ILE A 18 21.15 3.47 -5.82
C ILE A 18 20.28 3.53 -7.06
N CYS A 19 20.20 2.40 -7.74
CA CYS A 19 19.14 2.15 -8.69
C CYS A 19 17.88 2.10 -7.85
N GLY A 20 17.30 3.27 -7.60
CA GLY A 20 15.96 3.37 -7.05
C GLY A 20 15.08 2.58 -8.00
N HIS A 21 14.68 1.39 -7.59
CA HIS A 21 13.63 0.67 -8.25
C HIS A 21 12.38 1.53 -8.12
N VAL A 22 12.11 2.30 -9.15
CA VAL A 22 10.77 2.86 -9.35
C VAL A 22 9.90 1.69 -9.78
N ASN A 23 9.64 0.80 -8.83
CA ASN A 23 8.63 -0.21 -9.02
C ASN A 23 7.30 0.52 -9.01
N GLY A 24 6.70 0.70 -10.19
CA GLY A 24 5.30 1.10 -10.27
C GLY A 24 4.45 0.13 -9.45
N ALA A 25 3.34 0.60 -8.88
CA ALA A 25 2.44 -0.24 -8.10
C ALA A 25 2.02 -1.48 -8.90
N GLU A 26 2.25 -2.65 -8.33
CA GLU A 26 1.82 -3.96 -8.84
C GLU A 26 0.93 -4.62 -7.80
N LEU A 27 0.09 -5.55 -8.25
CA LEU A 27 -0.71 -6.36 -7.33
C LEU A 27 0.21 -7.13 -6.38
N SER A 28 -0.14 -7.10 -5.10
CA SER A 28 0.63 -7.76 -4.05
C SER A 28 0.53 -9.29 -4.19
N ASN A 29 1.65 -9.96 -3.96
CA ASN A 29 1.72 -11.40 -3.83
C ASN A 29 1.62 -11.88 -2.37
N ASP A 30 1.36 -10.98 -1.42
CA ASP A 30 1.21 -11.37 -0.02
C ASP A 30 0.03 -12.33 0.13
N PRO A 31 0.23 -13.51 0.74
CA PRO A 31 -0.87 -14.41 1.04
C PRO A 31 -1.87 -13.74 1.99
N LEU A 32 -3.17 -14.01 1.82
CA LEU A 32 -4.20 -13.41 2.66
C LEU A 32 -4.01 -13.66 4.17
N PRO A 33 -3.52 -14.82 4.63
CA PRO A 33 -3.15 -15.00 6.05
C PRO A 33 -2.10 -14.01 6.53
N THR A 34 -1.10 -13.69 5.69
CA THR A 34 -0.08 -12.69 6.01
C THR A 34 -0.67 -11.28 6.06
N VAL A 35 -1.54 -10.94 5.13
CA VAL A 35 -2.27 -9.66 5.14
C VAL A 35 -3.08 -9.53 6.44
N GLN A 36 -3.82 -10.57 6.79
CA GLN A 36 -4.64 -10.61 8.00
C GLN A 36 -3.81 -10.44 9.27
N GLU A 37 -2.68 -11.13 9.37
CA GLU A 37 -1.75 -11.00 10.49
C GLU A 37 -1.17 -9.59 10.60
N ASN A 38 -0.72 -9.02 9.48
CA ASN A 38 -0.18 -7.67 9.46
C ASN A 38 -1.20 -6.62 9.91
N VAL A 39 -2.46 -6.78 9.52
CA VAL A 39 -3.54 -5.89 9.96
C VAL A 39 -3.85 -6.11 11.45
N ALA A 40 -3.96 -7.36 11.89
CA ALA A 40 -4.25 -7.72 13.28
C ALA A 40 -3.17 -7.25 14.26
N THR A 41 -1.91 -7.24 13.84
CA THR A 41 -0.76 -6.81 14.65
C THR A 41 -0.41 -5.32 14.47
N HIS A 42 -1.26 -4.57 13.80
CA HIS A 42 -1.09 -3.13 13.54
C HIS A 42 0.17 -2.76 12.72
N LYS A 43 0.73 -3.69 11.97
CA LYS A 43 1.79 -3.43 10.99
C LYS A 43 1.26 -2.85 9.69
N ALA A 44 -0.02 -3.06 9.44
CA ALA A 44 -0.71 -2.61 8.24
C ALA A 44 -2.11 -2.09 8.55
N VAL A 45 -2.65 -1.35 7.60
CA VAL A 45 -4.07 -0.98 7.53
C VAL A 45 -4.68 -1.54 6.24
N LEU A 46 -5.97 -1.89 6.30
CA LEU A 46 -6.75 -2.28 5.14
C LEU A 46 -7.60 -1.10 4.67
N VAL A 47 -7.49 -0.76 3.41
CA VAL A 47 -8.20 0.38 2.80
C VAL A 47 -9.13 -0.14 1.71
N ASP A 48 -10.41 0.12 1.89
CA ASP A 48 -11.45 -0.15 0.90
C ASP A 48 -11.59 1.04 -0.04
N VAL A 49 -11.24 0.86 -1.30
CA VAL A 49 -11.29 1.92 -2.31
C VAL A 49 -12.54 1.86 -3.19
N ARG A 50 -13.52 1.02 -2.79
CA ARG A 50 -14.83 0.96 -3.43
C ARG A 50 -15.61 2.24 -3.13
N GLU A 51 -16.73 2.40 -3.81
CA GLU A 51 -17.60 3.54 -3.58
C GLU A 51 -18.45 3.38 -2.30
N PRO A 52 -18.95 4.49 -1.71
CA PRO A 52 -19.71 4.43 -0.46
C PRO A 52 -20.95 3.54 -0.51
N GLY A 53 -21.59 3.39 -1.67
CA GLY A 53 -22.74 2.49 -1.85
C GLY A 53 -22.37 1.02 -1.64
N GLU A 54 -21.23 0.61 -2.20
CA GLU A 54 -20.69 -0.75 -2.03
C GLU A 54 -20.29 -1.01 -0.56
N TRP A 55 -19.66 -0.04 0.07
CA TRP A 55 -19.29 -0.08 1.48
C TRP A 55 -20.50 -0.29 2.40
N LYS A 56 -21.60 0.39 2.15
CA LYS A 56 -22.83 0.26 2.94
C LYS A 56 -23.46 -1.12 2.84
N GLU A 57 -23.32 -1.81 1.71
CA GLU A 57 -23.80 -3.17 1.52
C GLU A 57 -23.01 -4.20 2.32
N GLY A 58 -21.80 -3.89 2.68
CA GLY A 58 -20.92 -4.73 3.49
C GLY A 58 -19.46 -4.31 3.33
N HIS A 59 -18.71 -4.37 4.41
CA HIS A 59 -17.27 -4.08 4.42
C HIS A 59 -16.57 -4.85 5.54
N VAL A 60 -15.24 -4.91 5.46
CA VAL A 60 -14.41 -5.57 6.47
C VAL A 60 -14.33 -4.70 7.72
N GLU A 61 -14.49 -5.33 8.88
CA GLU A 61 -14.33 -4.67 10.18
C GLU A 61 -12.97 -4.02 10.30
N GLY A 62 -12.93 -2.75 10.72
CA GLY A 62 -11.69 -1.99 10.87
C GLY A 62 -11.07 -1.47 9.58
N ALA A 63 -11.62 -1.77 8.42
CA ALA A 63 -11.17 -1.20 7.16
C ALA A 63 -11.45 0.32 7.11
N ILE A 64 -10.61 1.03 6.38
CA ILE A 64 -10.73 2.47 6.16
C ILE A 64 -11.35 2.69 4.78
N LEU A 65 -12.46 3.42 4.70
CA LEU A 65 -13.07 3.78 3.42
C LEU A 65 -12.32 4.98 2.81
N LEU A 66 -11.74 4.76 1.63
CA LEU A 66 -11.09 5.81 0.84
C LEU A 66 -11.42 5.60 -0.64
N PRO A 67 -12.57 6.05 -1.11
CA PRO A 67 -13.04 5.78 -2.47
C PRO A 67 -12.05 6.27 -3.54
N LEU A 68 -11.83 5.45 -4.57
CA LEU A 68 -10.97 5.84 -5.69
C LEU A 68 -11.44 7.16 -6.33
N SER A 69 -12.74 7.39 -6.41
CA SER A 69 -13.31 8.64 -6.94
C SER A 69 -12.84 9.88 -6.16
N SER A 70 -12.71 9.75 -4.85
CA SER A 70 -12.18 10.82 -3.98
C SER A 70 -10.68 11.03 -4.19
N LEU A 71 -9.93 9.97 -4.46
CA LEU A 71 -8.49 10.05 -4.74
C LEU A 71 -8.17 10.63 -6.12
N LYS A 72 -9.09 10.53 -7.08
CA LYS A 72 -8.91 11.06 -8.44
C LYS A 72 -9.25 12.54 -8.57
N LYS A 73 -10.14 13.05 -7.75
CA LYS A 73 -10.42 14.49 -7.64
C LYS A 73 -9.29 15.11 -6.84
N ASP A 74 -9.13 16.42 -6.91
CA ASP A 74 -8.09 17.15 -6.17
C ASP A 74 -7.80 16.50 -4.81
N VAL A 75 -6.73 15.67 -4.80
CA VAL A 75 -6.40 14.89 -3.62
C VAL A 75 -6.04 15.85 -2.51
N ASP A 76 -6.94 16.04 -1.58
CA ASP A 76 -6.61 16.71 -0.34
C ASP A 76 -5.64 15.82 0.45
N THR A 77 -4.35 16.08 0.26
CA THR A 77 -3.28 15.33 0.93
C THR A 77 -3.43 15.36 2.44
N THR A 78 -3.96 16.45 2.99
CA THR A 78 -4.21 16.59 4.42
C THR A 78 -5.24 15.57 4.91
N THR A 79 -6.34 15.38 4.17
CA THR A 79 -7.36 14.37 4.51
C THR A 79 -6.77 12.97 4.45
N VAL A 80 -5.97 12.64 3.43
CA VAL A 80 -5.32 11.32 3.31
C VAL A 80 -4.34 11.10 4.48
N GLU A 81 -3.54 12.09 4.81
CA GLU A 81 -2.57 12.02 5.92
C GLU A 81 -3.24 11.83 7.29
N HIS A 82 -4.43 12.39 7.49
CA HIS A 82 -5.22 12.16 8.70
C HIS A 82 -5.79 10.73 8.79
N GLN A 83 -6.07 10.12 7.66
CA GLN A 83 -6.69 8.79 7.60
C GLN A 83 -5.68 7.66 7.55
N LEU A 84 -4.52 7.87 6.92
CA LEU A 84 -3.54 6.82 6.66
C LEU A 84 -2.20 7.08 7.36
N PRO A 85 -1.71 6.11 8.14
CA PRO A 85 -0.39 6.18 8.75
C PRO A 85 0.70 5.88 7.72
N LYS A 86 1.66 6.78 7.56
CA LYS A 86 2.78 6.62 6.60
C LYS A 86 3.77 5.52 6.97
N GLU A 87 3.88 5.19 8.24
CA GLU A 87 4.81 4.18 8.75
C GLU A 87 4.30 2.74 8.62
N LYS A 88 3.05 2.56 8.22
CA LYS A 88 2.43 1.23 8.07
C LYS A 88 2.30 0.83 6.60
N ILE A 89 2.20 -0.48 6.37
CA ILE A 89 1.78 -1.01 5.08
C ILE A 89 0.31 -0.63 4.86
N VAL A 90 0.00 -0.15 3.66
CA VAL A 90 -1.37 0.15 3.24
C VAL A 90 -1.81 -0.89 2.22
N TYR A 91 -2.65 -1.83 2.63
CA TYR A 91 -3.29 -2.75 1.70
C TYR A 91 -4.55 -2.11 1.14
N THR A 92 -4.62 -1.94 -0.18
CA THR A 92 -5.84 -1.49 -0.86
C THR A 92 -6.58 -2.66 -1.45
N HIS A 93 -7.93 -2.65 -1.38
CA HIS A 93 -8.77 -3.64 -2.04
C HIS A 93 -10.00 -3.00 -2.68
N CYS A 94 -10.57 -3.68 -3.65
CA CYS A 94 -11.83 -3.33 -4.30
C CYS A 94 -12.65 -4.59 -4.57
N VAL A 95 -13.04 -4.87 -5.82
CA VAL A 95 -13.72 -6.12 -6.18
C VAL A 95 -12.74 -7.10 -6.82
N MET A 96 -11.94 -6.65 -7.80
CA MET A 96 -11.05 -7.52 -8.59
C MET A 96 -9.61 -6.97 -8.71
N GLY A 97 -9.26 -5.97 -7.94
CA GLY A 97 -7.91 -5.40 -7.89
C GLY A 97 -7.65 -4.21 -8.81
N VAL A 98 -8.50 -3.92 -9.78
CA VAL A 98 -8.27 -2.82 -10.75
C VAL A 98 -8.28 -1.45 -10.07
N ARG A 99 -9.30 -1.16 -9.29
CA ARG A 99 -9.39 0.10 -8.52
C ARG A 99 -8.35 0.15 -7.41
N ALA A 100 -8.07 -0.98 -6.76
CA ALA A 100 -7.03 -1.10 -5.75
C ALA A 100 -5.65 -0.70 -6.32
N LEU A 101 -5.32 -1.18 -7.51
CA LEU A 101 -4.07 -0.84 -8.20
C LEU A 101 -4.01 0.64 -8.59
N LYS A 102 -5.10 1.21 -9.09
CA LYS A 102 -5.18 2.64 -9.43
C LYS A 102 -5.00 3.53 -8.20
N ALA A 103 -5.66 3.18 -7.09
CA ALA A 103 -5.52 3.87 -5.81
C ALA A 103 -4.09 3.77 -5.28
N ALA A 104 -3.46 2.60 -5.37
CA ALA A 104 -2.08 2.38 -4.97
C ALA A 104 -1.11 3.31 -5.70
N LYS A 105 -1.27 3.48 -7.00
CA LYS A 105 -0.43 4.39 -7.80
C LYS A 105 -0.53 5.84 -7.32
N ILE A 106 -1.72 6.27 -6.93
CA ILE A 106 -1.93 7.62 -6.39
C ILE A 106 -1.27 7.76 -5.02
N LEU A 107 -1.52 6.80 -4.12
CA LEU A 107 -1.00 6.83 -2.75
C LEU A 107 0.53 6.67 -2.69
N GLU A 108 1.14 5.89 -3.58
CA GLU A 108 2.59 5.78 -3.67
C GLU A 108 3.25 7.11 -4.00
N LYS A 109 2.66 7.91 -4.89
CA LYS A 109 3.15 9.26 -5.19
C LYS A 109 3.09 10.20 -3.99
N LEU A 110 2.24 9.91 -3.02
CA LEU A 110 2.14 10.63 -1.75
C LEU A 110 3.09 10.07 -0.66
N GLY A 111 3.89 9.05 -0.99
CA GLY A 111 4.91 8.51 -0.10
C GLY A 111 4.45 7.33 0.77
N TYR A 112 3.32 6.69 0.48
CA TYR A 112 2.83 5.52 1.19
C TYR A 112 3.44 4.22 0.65
N ASN A 113 3.64 3.25 1.55
CA ASN A 113 3.98 1.87 1.19
C ASN A 113 2.68 1.10 0.93
N VAL A 114 2.26 1.05 -0.33
CA VAL A 114 0.98 0.48 -0.73
C VAL A 114 1.18 -0.89 -1.37
N ARG A 115 0.35 -1.84 -0.96
CA ARG A 115 0.29 -3.19 -1.51
C ARG A 115 -1.14 -3.49 -1.95
N PRO A 116 -1.48 -3.25 -3.23
CA PRO A 116 -2.82 -3.49 -3.73
C PRO A 116 -3.13 -4.97 -3.83
N LEU A 117 -4.32 -5.37 -3.37
CA LEU A 117 -4.77 -6.76 -3.39
C LEU A 117 -5.63 -7.05 -4.62
N SER A 118 -5.50 -8.24 -5.18
CA SER A 118 -6.44 -8.78 -6.16
C SER A 118 -7.73 -9.27 -5.51
N ALA A 119 -7.66 -9.70 -4.24
CA ALA A 119 -8.80 -10.15 -3.45
C ALA A 119 -9.79 -9.00 -3.20
N GLY A 120 -11.07 -9.27 -3.43
CA GLY A 120 -12.16 -8.35 -3.10
C GLY A 120 -12.77 -8.62 -1.73
N TYR A 121 -13.81 -7.87 -1.38
CA TYR A 121 -14.50 -7.99 -0.09
C TYR A 121 -14.94 -9.43 0.21
N GLU A 122 -15.57 -10.09 -0.75
CA GLU A 122 -16.05 -11.46 -0.57
C GLU A 122 -14.90 -12.46 -0.36
N ASP A 123 -13.79 -12.29 -1.07
CA ASP A 123 -12.60 -13.14 -0.91
C ASP A 123 -11.95 -12.94 0.46
N LEU A 124 -11.88 -11.71 0.93
CA LEU A 124 -11.36 -11.38 2.26
C LEU A 124 -12.20 -12.01 3.34
N VAL A 125 -13.53 -11.94 3.24
CA VAL A 125 -14.44 -12.57 4.20
C VAL A 125 -14.29 -14.10 4.19
N LYS A 126 -14.19 -14.72 3.03
CA LYS A 126 -13.93 -16.16 2.90
C LYS A 126 -12.59 -16.56 3.52
N ALA A 127 -11.60 -15.68 3.46
CA ALA A 127 -10.28 -15.91 4.05
C ALA A 127 -10.25 -15.70 5.58
N GLY A 128 -11.35 -15.28 6.20
CA GLY A 128 -11.48 -15.13 7.65
C GLY A 128 -11.47 -13.69 8.18
N PHE A 129 -11.43 -12.68 7.29
CA PHE A 129 -11.63 -11.30 7.73
C PHE A 129 -13.06 -11.11 8.25
N GLN A 130 -13.20 -10.42 9.37
CA GLN A 130 -14.51 -10.19 9.97
C GLN A 130 -15.32 -9.18 9.15
N LYS A 131 -16.63 -9.45 9.01
CA LYS A 131 -17.56 -8.45 8.48
C LYS A 131 -17.82 -7.39 9.54
N ALA A 132 -17.88 -6.12 9.14
CA ALA A 132 -18.38 -5.09 10.03
C ALA A 132 -19.85 -5.37 10.38
N THR A 133 -20.19 -5.19 11.63
CA THR A 133 -21.57 -5.20 12.10
C THR A 133 -22.11 -3.78 12.06
N ASN A 134 -23.18 -3.56 11.30
CA ASN A 134 -23.88 -2.26 11.24
C ASN A 134 -24.69 -2.04 12.53
#